data_0024ce165be9dce6180aaa5909132563
#
_entry.id   0024ce165be9dce6180aaa5909132563
#
_cell.length_a   1.000
_cell.length_b   1.000
_cell.length_c   1.000
_cell.angle_alpha   90.00
_cell.angle_beta   90.00
_cell.angle_gamma   90.00
#
_symmetry.space_group_name_H-M   'P 1'
#
loop_
_entity.id
_entity.type
_entity.pdbx_description
1 polymer ?
#
loop_
_entity_poly.entity_id
_entity_poly.type
_entity_poly.pdbx_seq_one_letter_code
_entity_poly.pdbx_strand_id
1 'polypeptide(L)'
;MFENKDELRTSLSDLGEFGLINHLTQTFKIKQSSTVTGIGDDAAVIDPKENQLVVTTDLLVEGVHFDLSFMPLKHLGYKAVMVNLSDVYAMNAEATQITVSIAVSNRFPLEALEELYAGIELACSIYNVDLIGGDTTSSTTGLLISVTALGQAEPKQVVKRSGAKDGDLLVVSGDLGASYMGLQVLE
;
A
#
# COMPACT_ATOMS: atom_id res chain seq x y z
N MET A 1 22.14 -19.63 -27.70
CA MET A 1 21.19 -18.75 -28.39
C MET A 1 20.32 -18.18 -27.27
N PHE A 2 20.61 -16.94 -26.86
CA PHE A 2 19.82 -16.28 -25.81
C PHE A 2 18.56 -15.74 -26.49
N GLU A 3 17.39 -16.27 -26.13
CA GLU A 3 16.12 -15.75 -26.56
C GLU A 3 15.98 -14.29 -26.13
N ASN A 4 15.61 -13.46 -27.07
CA ASN A 4 15.45 -12.02 -26.90
C ASN A 4 14.24 -11.80 -25.94
N LYS A 5 14.49 -11.48 -24.67
CA LYS A 5 13.45 -11.17 -23.68
C LYS A 5 12.82 -9.78 -23.88
N ASP A 6 13.22 -9.05 -24.91
CA ASP A 6 12.72 -7.70 -25.20
C ASP A 6 11.30 -7.65 -25.80
N GLU A 7 10.76 -8.80 -26.24
CA GLU A 7 9.42 -8.89 -26.84
C GLU A 7 8.25 -8.81 -25.83
N LEU A 8 8.52 -8.78 -24.52
CA LEU A 8 7.50 -8.78 -23.46
C LEU A 8 7.57 -7.52 -22.55
N ARG A 9 8.21 -6.44 -23.00
CA ARG A 9 8.30 -5.22 -22.21
C ARG A 9 7.45 -4.13 -22.83
N THR A 10 6.35 -3.78 -22.14
CA THR A 10 5.53 -2.64 -22.51
C THR A 10 6.09 -1.37 -21.89
N SER A 11 6.35 -0.35 -22.69
CA SER A 11 6.82 0.95 -22.20
C SER A 11 5.69 1.70 -21.52
N LEU A 12 5.95 2.27 -20.35
CA LEU A 12 4.97 3.11 -19.64
C LEU A 12 4.54 4.33 -20.47
N SER A 13 5.45 4.84 -21.32
CA SER A 13 5.17 5.95 -22.22
C SER A 13 4.08 5.66 -23.24
N ASP A 14 3.84 4.38 -23.58
CA ASP A 14 2.86 3.98 -24.58
C ASP A 14 1.42 4.16 -24.10
N LEU A 15 1.20 4.12 -22.80
CA LEU A 15 -0.12 4.31 -22.16
C LEU A 15 -0.39 5.77 -21.79
N GLY A 16 0.65 6.55 -21.54
CA GLY A 16 0.53 7.86 -20.89
C GLY A 16 0.05 7.74 -19.45
N GLU A 17 -0.04 8.86 -18.73
CA GLU A 17 -0.38 8.87 -17.30
C GLU A 17 -1.78 8.32 -17.02
N PHE A 18 -2.81 8.89 -17.62
CA PHE A 18 -4.19 8.45 -17.38
C PHE A 18 -4.46 7.03 -17.87
N GLY A 19 -3.84 6.61 -18.99
CA GLY A 19 -3.93 5.25 -19.49
C GLY A 19 -3.31 4.26 -18.52
N LEU A 20 -2.15 4.57 -17.94
CA LEU A 20 -1.48 3.75 -16.93
C LEU A 20 -2.32 3.64 -15.65
N ILE A 21 -2.81 4.76 -15.10
CA ILE A 21 -3.67 4.76 -13.91
C ILE A 21 -4.90 3.88 -14.15
N ASN A 22 -5.61 4.10 -15.24
CA ASN A 22 -6.81 3.32 -15.55
C ASN A 22 -6.49 1.82 -15.70
N HIS A 23 -5.40 1.47 -16.39
CA HIS A 23 -4.97 0.08 -16.57
C HIS A 23 -4.69 -0.61 -15.23
N LEU A 24 -3.94 0.03 -14.34
CA LEU A 24 -3.54 -0.54 -13.05
C LEU A 24 -4.69 -0.62 -12.03
N THR A 25 -5.70 0.23 -12.16
CA THR A 25 -6.76 0.35 -11.14
C THR A 25 -8.12 -0.21 -11.57
N GLN A 26 -8.26 -0.69 -12.81
CA GLN A 26 -9.54 -1.16 -13.37
C GLN A 26 -10.19 -2.32 -12.61
N THR A 27 -9.41 -3.11 -11.88
CA THR A 27 -9.89 -4.25 -11.10
C THR A 27 -10.37 -3.87 -9.70
N PHE A 28 -9.98 -2.69 -9.22
CA PHE A 28 -10.36 -2.21 -7.89
C PHE A 28 -11.83 -1.79 -7.86
N LYS A 29 -12.56 -2.29 -6.88
CA LYS A 29 -13.98 -2.00 -6.67
C LYS A 29 -14.17 -1.34 -5.32
N ILE A 30 -15.01 -0.31 -5.26
CA ILE A 30 -15.46 0.29 -4.02
C ILE A 30 -16.27 -0.74 -3.23
N LYS A 31 -15.91 -0.94 -1.98
CA LYS A 31 -16.53 -1.90 -1.04
C LYS A 31 -17.07 -1.17 0.19
N GLN A 32 -16.44 -0.07 0.58
CA GLN A 32 -16.77 0.67 1.77
C GLN A 32 -17.93 1.63 1.54
N SER A 33 -18.95 1.58 2.39
CA SER A 33 -20.10 2.46 2.33
C SER A 33 -19.78 3.93 2.61
N SER A 34 -18.64 4.20 3.24
CA SER A 34 -18.12 5.54 3.47
C SER A 34 -17.43 6.15 2.25
N THR A 35 -17.06 5.35 1.24
CA THR A 35 -16.49 5.86 -0.01
C THR A 35 -17.63 6.33 -0.94
N VAL A 36 -17.78 7.66 -1.05
CA VAL A 36 -18.78 8.27 -1.93
C VAL A 36 -18.28 8.40 -3.35
N THR A 37 -17.04 8.85 -3.51
CA THR A 37 -16.32 8.95 -4.80
C THR A 37 -14.92 8.37 -4.62
N GLY A 38 -14.52 7.45 -5.49
CA GLY A 38 -13.17 6.87 -5.52
C GLY A 38 -12.32 7.42 -6.65
N ILE A 39 -11.51 6.54 -7.27
CA ILE A 39 -10.62 6.88 -8.40
C ILE A 39 -11.44 7.35 -9.60
N GLY A 40 -10.98 8.41 -10.28
CA GLY A 40 -11.55 8.91 -11.53
C GLY A 40 -11.97 10.38 -11.52
N ASP A 41 -11.82 11.06 -10.40
CA ASP A 41 -12.02 12.51 -10.25
C ASP A 41 -10.76 13.14 -9.60
N ASP A 42 -10.71 14.47 -9.49
CA ASP A 42 -9.59 15.21 -8.91
C ASP A 42 -9.32 14.84 -7.45
N ALA A 43 -10.35 14.40 -6.72
CA ALA A 43 -10.24 13.91 -5.35
C ALA A 43 -11.29 12.85 -5.01
N ALA A 44 -10.94 11.96 -4.09
CA ALA A 44 -11.91 11.05 -3.48
C ALA A 44 -12.81 11.77 -2.47
N VAL A 45 -14.05 11.31 -2.33
CA VAL A 45 -14.99 11.81 -1.33
C VAL A 45 -15.34 10.70 -0.35
N ILE A 46 -15.12 10.98 0.94
CA ILE A 46 -15.37 10.04 2.04
C ILE A 46 -16.36 10.68 3.02
N ASP A 47 -17.37 9.94 3.40
CA ASP A 47 -18.32 10.31 4.46
C ASP A 47 -18.17 9.37 5.67
N PRO A 48 -17.40 9.76 6.71
CA PRO A 48 -17.20 8.94 7.91
C PRO A 48 -18.41 8.94 8.85
N LYS A 49 -19.42 9.76 8.59
CA LYS A 49 -20.58 9.98 9.44
C LYS A 49 -20.18 10.42 10.86
N GLU A 50 -20.59 9.68 11.89
CA GLU A 50 -20.34 10.02 13.31
C GLU A 50 -18.99 9.45 13.84
N ASN A 51 -18.25 8.67 13.02
CA ASN A 51 -17.00 8.08 13.40
C ASN A 51 -15.83 9.08 13.36
N GLN A 52 -14.80 8.81 14.15
CA GLN A 52 -13.51 9.48 14.01
C GLN A 52 -12.69 8.87 12.90
N LEU A 53 -12.03 9.70 12.10
CA LEU A 53 -11.04 9.26 11.13
C LEU A 53 -9.68 9.10 11.80
N VAL A 54 -9.05 7.96 11.55
CA VAL A 54 -7.65 7.69 11.86
C VAL A 54 -6.90 7.68 10.53
N VAL A 55 -5.81 8.42 10.46
CA VAL A 55 -5.01 8.55 9.22
C VAL A 55 -3.55 8.30 9.54
N THR A 56 -2.91 7.47 8.74
CA THR A 56 -1.46 7.21 8.78
C THR A 56 -0.88 7.22 7.37
N THR A 57 0.43 7.40 7.25
CA THR A 57 1.14 7.30 5.97
C THR A 57 2.56 6.82 6.19
N ASP A 58 2.99 5.88 5.35
CA ASP A 58 4.36 5.41 5.28
C ASP A 58 4.94 5.61 3.88
N LEU A 59 6.26 5.73 3.85
CA LEU A 59 7.05 5.87 2.64
C LEU A 59 8.06 4.72 2.55
N LEU A 60 8.01 3.93 1.49
CA LEU A 60 8.98 2.89 1.20
C LEU A 60 9.89 3.31 0.05
N VAL A 61 11.19 3.25 0.29
CA VAL A 61 12.24 3.67 -0.64
C VAL A 61 13.12 2.47 -0.97
N GLU A 62 13.35 2.22 -2.26
CA GLU A 62 14.28 1.18 -2.74
C GLU A 62 15.68 1.40 -2.20
N GLY A 63 16.33 0.32 -1.78
CA GLY A 63 17.65 0.34 -1.15
C GLY A 63 17.66 0.78 0.32
N VAL A 64 16.49 1.17 0.89
CA VAL A 64 16.32 1.53 2.31
C VAL A 64 15.33 0.60 3.00
N HIS A 65 14.14 0.43 2.44
CA HIS A 65 13.05 -0.35 3.05
C HIS A 65 12.82 -1.70 2.36
N PHE A 66 13.37 -1.86 1.16
CA PHE A 66 13.33 -3.09 0.37
C PHE A 66 14.47 -3.12 -0.65
N ASP A 67 14.85 -4.33 -1.06
CA ASP A 67 15.79 -4.57 -2.14
C ASP A 67 15.14 -5.51 -3.18
N LEU A 68 15.08 -5.06 -4.42
CA LEU A 68 14.46 -5.79 -5.52
C LEU A 68 15.28 -6.99 -6.02
N SER A 69 16.51 -7.18 -5.50
CA SER A 69 17.29 -8.37 -5.81
C SER A 69 16.67 -9.65 -5.22
N PHE A 70 15.93 -9.52 -4.11
CA PHE A 70 15.26 -10.64 -3.45
C PHE A 70 13.80 -10.38 -3.03
N MET A 71 13.28 -9.15 -3.18
CA MET A 71 11.89 -8.82 -2.85
C MET A 71 11.02 -8.85 -4.12
N PRO A 72 10.13 -9.85 -4.30
CA PRO A 72 9.18 -9.84 -5.41
C PRO A 72 8.22 -8.66 -5.33
N LEU A 73 7.92 -8.03 -6.47
CA LEU A 73 7.08 -6.83 -6.53
C LEU A 73 5.68 -7.06 -5.97
N LYS A 74 5.09 -8.23 -6.19
CA LYS A 74 3.79 -8.58 -5.60
C LYS A 74 3.84 -8.60 -4.07
N HIS A 75 4.91 -9.14 -3.47
CA HIS A 75 5.09 -9.12 -2.02
C HIS A 75 5.34 -7.71 -1.50
N LEU A 76 6.06 -6.89 -2.27
CA LEU A 76 6.30 -5.49 -1.95
C LEU A 76 5.00 -4.68 -1.94
N GLY A 77 4.15 -4.86 -2.95
CA GLY A 77 2.83 -4.21 -3.01
C GLY A 77 1.94 -4.57 -1.81
N TYR A 78 1.88 -5.86 -1.47
CA TYR A 78 1.16 -6.33 -0.28
C TYR A 78 1.73 -5.71 1.00
N LYS A 79 3.07 -5.74 1.19
CA LYS A 79 3.76 -5.14 2.34
C LYS A 79 3.46 -3.65 2.46
N ALA A 80 3.49 -2.90 1.35
CA ALA A 80 3.27 -1.46 1.35
C ALA A 80 1.88 -1.08 1.90
N VAL A 81 0.86 -1.88 1.62
CA VAL A 81 -0.47 -1.72 2.22
C VAL A 81 -0.44 -2.13 3.70
N MET A 82 0.11 -3.31 4.01
CA MET A 82 0.01 -3.89 5.35
C MET A 82 0.71 -3.09 6.44
N VAL A 83 1.84 -2.44 6.16
CA VAL A 83 2.51 -1.59 7.16
C VAL A 83 1.60 -0.44 7.62
N ASN A 84 0.87 0.17 6.69
CA ASN A 84 -0.08 1.23 6.98
C ASN A 84 -1.37 0.73 7.68
N LEU A 85 -1.92 -0.40 7.24
CA LEU A 85 -3.09 -0.98 7.92
C LEU A 85 -2.75 -1.37 9.36
N SER A 86 -1.51 -1.82 9.61
CA SER A 86 -1.01 -2.13 10.95
C SER A 86 -1.14 -0.94 11.90
N ASP A 87 -0.81 0.25 11.45
CA ASP A 87 -0.91 1.47 12.26
C ASP A 87 -2.37 1.83 12.57
N VAL A 88 -3.25 1.68 11.59
CA VAL A 88 -4.70 1.88 11.80
C VAL A 88 -5.24 0.90 12.85
N TYR A 89 -4.88 -0.38 12.73
CA TYR A 89 -5.30 -1.41 13.70
C TYR A 89 -4.70 -1.19 15.09
N ALA A 90 -3.46 -0.69 15.18
CA ALA A 90 -2.83 -0.34 16.46
C ALA A 90 -3.60 0.76 17.22
N MET A 91 -4.35 1.60 16.50
CA MET A 91 -5.24 2.61 17.06
C MET A 91 -6.65 2.08 17.37
N ASN A 92 -6.88 0.76 17.26
CA ASN A 92 -8.19 0.11 17.39
C ASN A 92 -9.25 0.69 16.44
N ALA A 93 -8.83 1.02 15.21
CA ALA A 93 -9.68 1.51 14.14
C ALA A 93 -9.81 0.44 13.06
N GLU A 94 -10.93 0.43 12.34
CA GLU A 94 -11.14 -0.38 11.15
C GLU A 94 -10.59 0.38 9.94
N ALA A 95 -9.64 -0.23 9.23
CA ALA A 95 -9.11 0.33 7.99
C ALA A 95 -10.18 0.28 6.88
N THR A 96 -10.38 1.37 6.16
CA THR A 96 -11.47 1.49 5.18
C THR A 96 -10.99 1.91 3.80
N GLN A 97 -10.07 2.86 3.71
CA GLN A 97 -9.55 3.35 2.43
C GLN A 97 -8.03 3.49 2.46
N ILE A 98 -7.43 3.42 1.27
CA ILE A 98 -6.04 3.80 1.04
C ILE A 98 -5.89 4.68 -0.21
N THR A 99 -4.84 5.49 -0.23
CA THR A 99 -4.28 6.07 -1.46
C THR A 99 -2.87 5.53 -1.67
N VAL A 100 -2.45 5.37 -2.93
CA VAL A 100 -1.11 4.87 -3.29
C VAL A 100 -0.45 5.83 -4.26
N SER A 101 0.65 6.43 -3.84
CA SER A 101 1.49 7.26 -4.72
C SER A 101 2.80 6.54 -5.01
N ILE A 102 3.20 6.49 -6.29
CA ILE A 102 4.44 5.88 -6.73
C ILE A 102 5.31 6.86 -7.52
N ALA A 103 6.61 6.82 -7.26
CA ALA A 103 7.60 7.41 -8.15
C ALA A 103 8.43 6.28 -8.75
N VAL A 104 8.40 6.14 -10.08
CA VAL A 104 8.95 4.98 -10.78
C VAL A 104 9.94 5.40 -11.86
N SER A 105 11.10 4.75 -11.92
CA SER A 105 12.08 5.01 -12.98
C SER A 105 11.71 4.27 -14.27
N ASN A 106 12.19 4.77 -15.40
CA ASN A 106 11.95 4.21 -16.73
C ASN A 106 12.53 2.79 -16.95
N ARG A 107 13.28 2.26 -15.99
CA ARG A 107 13.75 0.86 -16.00
C ARG A 107 12.63 -0.16 -15.75
N PHE A 108 11.52 0.28 -15.15
CA PHE A 108 10.38 -0.58 -14.87
C PHE A 108 9.46 -0.66 -16.08
N PRO A 109 9.19 -1.84 -16.62
CA PRO A 109 8.15 -2.04 -17.61
C PRO A 109 6.77 -2.07 -16.95
N LEU A 110 5.71 -2.01 -17.74
CA LEU A 110 4.33 -2.08 -17.27
C LEU A 110 4.06 -3.34 -16.43
N GLU A 111 4.57 -4.48 -16.88
CA GLU A 111 4.39 -5.78 -16.22
C GLU A 111 4.94 -5.80 -14.78
N ALA A 112 5.98 -5.01 -14.51
CA ALA A 112 6.51 -4.85 -13.15
C ALA A 112 5.53 -4.09 -12.25
N LEU A 113 4.85 -3.07 -12.78
CA LEU A 113 3.83 -2.33 -12.04
C LEU A 113 2.55 -3.15 -11.86
N GLU A 114 2.19 -3.98 -12.85
CA GLU A 114 1.08 -4.93 -12.73
C GLU A 114 1.31 -5.91 -11.56
N GLU A 115 2.53 -6.44 -11.41
CA GLU A 115 2.88 -7.30 -10.28
C GLU A 115 2.83 -6.56 -8.93
N LEU A 116 3.29 -5.31 -8.88
CA LEU A 116 3.19 -4.48 -7.67
C LEU A 116 1.72 -4.27 -7.29
N TYR A 117 0.90 -3.85 -8.25
CA TYR A 117 -0.52 -3.57 -8.04
C TYR A 117 -1.34 -4.84 -7.75
N ALA A 118 -0.95 -6.00 -8.28
CA ALA A 118 -1.55 -7.28 -7.90
C ALA A 118 -1.34 -7.60 -6.41
N GLY A 119 -0.21 -7.17 -5.83
CA GLY A 119 0.02 -7.27 -4.38
C GLY A 119 -0.85 -6.31 -3.56
N ILE A 120 -0.98 -5.07 -4.03
CA ILE A 120 -1.86 -4.05 -3.42
C ILE A 120 -3.32 -4.52 -3.46
N GLU A 121 -3.80 -4.99 -4.61
CA GLU A 121 -5.17 -5.49 -4.78
C GLU A 121 -5.46 -6.68 -3.86
N LEU A 122 -4.50 -7.62 -3.73
CA LEU A 122 -4.63 -8.76 -2.84
C LEU A 122 -4.84 -8.31 -1.38
N ALA A 123 -4.03 -7.35 -0.90
CA ALA A 123 -4.19 -6.79 0.44
C ALA A 123 -5.55 -6.08 0.59
N CYS A 124 -5.92 -5.21 -0.34
CA CYS A 124 -7.22 -4.53 -0.36
C CYS A 124 -8.40 -5.51 -0.35
N SER A 125 -8.24 -6.65 -1.02
CA SER A 125 -9.29 -7.68 -1.10
C SER A 125 -9.42 -8.44 0.21
N ILE A 126 -8.30 -8.85 0.81
CA ILE A 126 -8.30 -9.62 2.08
C ILE A 126 -8.82 -8.78 3.24
N TYR A 127 -8.42 -7.51 3.31
CA TYR A 127 -8.75 -6.62 4.44
C TYR A 127 -9.96 -5.72 4.18
N ASN A 128 -10.64 -5.91 3.03
CA ASN A 128 -11.84 -5.16 2.67
C ASN A 128 -11.63 -3.63 2.67
N VAL A 129 -10.52 -3.19 2.08
CA VAL A 129 -10.10 -1.78 1.99
C VAL A 129 -10.25 -1.29 0.56
N ASP A 130 -10.70 -0.05 0.39
CA ASP A 130 -10.83 0.58 -0.93
C ASP A 130 -9.53 1.32 -1.31
N LEU A 131 -9.02 1.09 -2.52
CA LEU A 131 -8.11 2.02 -3.16
C LEU A 131 -8.92 3.17 -3.76
N ILE A 132 -8.75 4.39 -3.24
CA ILE A 132 -9.59 5.54 -3.59
C ILE A 132 -8.85 6.63 -4.36
N GLY A 133 -7.55 6.53 -4.52
CA GLY A 133 -6.74 7.50 -5.25
C GLY A 133 -5.25 7.27 -5.09
N GLY A 134 -4.47 8.22 -5.54
CA GLY A 134 -3.01 8.19 -5.47
C GLY A 134 -2.39 9.13 -6.48
N ASP A 135 -1.12 8.93 -6.75
CA ASP A 135 -0.36 9.70 -7.71
C ASP A 135 0.69 8.81 -8.41
N THR A 136 1.04 9.13 -9.63
CA THR A 136 2.10 8.43 -10.38
C THR A 136 3.02 9.43 -11.01
N THR A 137 4.28 9.41 -10.61
CA THR A 137 5.30 10.30 -11.15
C THR A 137 6.57 9.55 -11.54
N SER A 138 7.46 10.22 -12.25
CA SER A 138 8.75 9.64 -12.62
C SER A 138 9.78 9.79 -11.51
N SER A 139 10.68 8.80 -11.41
CA SER A 139 11.88 8.84 -10.56
C SER A 139 13.15 8.77 -11.43
N THR A 140 14.19 9.45 -11.01
CA THR A 140 15.52 9.35 -11.64
C THR A 140 16.33 8.15 -11.15
N THR A 141 15.97 7.56 -9.99
CA THR A 141 16.80 6.57 -9.26
C THR A 141 15.94 5.45 -8.71
N GLY A 142 15.09 4.80 -9.10
CA GLY A 142 14.48 3.65 -8.45
C GLY A 142 12.97 3.78 -8.22
N LEU A 143 12.47 2.93 -7.34
CA LEU A 143 11.07 2.86 -6.95
C LEU A 143 10.86 3.44 -5.56
N LEU A 144 9.84 4.29 -5.45
CA LEU A 144 9.38 4.85 -4.20
C LEU A 144 7.86 4.66 -4.14
N ILE A 145 7.37 4.22 -2.98
CA ILE A 145 5.95 3.94 -2.76
C ILE A 145 5.51 4.67 -1.49
N SER A 146 4.51 5.51 -1.60
CA SER A 146 3.82 6.11 -0.44
C SER A 146 2.40 5.60 -0.38
N VAL A 147 2.02 5.06 0.76
CA VAL A 147 0.63 4.66 1.02
C VAL A 147 0.11 5.48 2.18
N THR A 148 -1.07 6.07 1.99
CA THR A 148 -1.83 6.68 3.08
C THR A 148 -3.03 5.79 3.36
N ALA A 149 -3.20 5.37 4.62
CA ALA A 149 -4.36 4.59 5.05
C ALA A 149 -5.28 5.43 5.94
N LEU A 150 -6.57 5.25 5.70
CA LEU A 150 -7.63 5.83 6.49
C LEU A 150 -8.41 4.71 7.17
N GLY A 151 -8.74 4.95 8.43
CA GLY A 151 -9.59 4.07 9.21
C GLY A 151 -10.66 4.84 9.96
N GLN A 152 -11.63 4.11 10.47
CA GLN A 152 -12.73 4.66 11.24
C GLN A 152 -12.85 3.95 12.59
N ALA A 153 -13.15 4.72 13.62
CA ALA A 153 -13.44 4.17 14.94
C ALA A 153 -14.50 5.03 15.65
N GLU A 154 -15.28 4.41 16.51
CA GLU A 154 -16.13 5.17 17.44
C GLU A 154 -15.25 6.03 18.35
N PRO A 155 -15.67 7.28 18.66
CA PRO A 155 -14.83 8.25 19.37
C PRO A 155 -14.23 7.76 20.70
N LYS A 156 -14.89 6.83 21.39
CA LYS A 156 -14.45 6.28 22.68
C LYS A 156 -13.59 5.02 22.56
N GLN A 157 -13.42 4.50 21.36
CA GLN A 157 -12.71 3.23 21.12
C GLN A 157 -11.29 3.42 20.62
N VAL A 158 -10.91 4.64 20.22
CA VAL A 158 -9.56 4.94 19.75
C VAL A 158 -8.54 4.73 20.86
N VAL A 159 -7.57 3.84 20.60
CA VAL A 159 -6.45 3.53 21.51
C VAL A 159 -5.22 4.33 21.09
N LYS A 160 -4.46 4.81 22.07
CA LYS A 160 -3.24 5.61 21.87
C LYS A 160 -2.03 4.92 22.48
N ARG A 161 -0.83 5.30 22.06
CA ARG A 161 0.45 4.84 22.67
C ARG A 161 0.53 5.20 24.18
N SER A 162 -0.15 6.24 24.60
CA SER A 162 -0.25 6.65 26.01
C SER A 162 -1.44 5.95 26.67
N GLY A 163 -1.33 5.66 27.95
CA GLY A 163 -2.46 5.17 28.73
C GLY A 163 -2.21 3.85 29.47
N ALA A 164 -1.09 3.17 29.15
CA ALA A 164 -0.66 2.00 29.91
C ALA A 164 -0.42 2.37 31.39
N LYS A 165 -0.82 1.47 32.30
CA LYS A 165 -0.75 1.66 33.74
C LYS A 165 0.04 0.54 34.38
N ASP A 166 0.52 0.77 35.60
CA ASP A 166 1.11 -0.28 36.40
C ASP A 166 0.08 -1.40 36.68
N GLY A 167 0.52 -2.64 36.41
CA GLY A 167 -0.34 -3.82 36.51
C GLY A 167 -1.01 -4.25 35.20
N ASP A 168 -0.89 -3.49 34.11
CA ASP A 168 -1.33 -3.93 32.78
C ASP A 168 -0.49 -5.12 32.28
N LEU A 169 -1.13 -6.03 31.55
CA LEU A 169 -0.45 -7.19 30.96
C LEU A 169 0.24 -6.79 29.66
N LEU A 170 1.52 -7.13 29.56
CA LEU A 170 2.26 -7.07 28.30
C LEU A 170 2.02 -8.36 27.51
N VAL A 171 1.36 -8.25 26.36
CA VAL A 171 1.03 -9.38 25.48
C VAL A 171 1.78 -9.26 24.18
N VAL A 172 2.35 -10.37 23.71
CA VAL A 172 3.05 -10.47 22.42
C VAL A 172 2.36 -11.53 21.57
N SER A 173 2.14 -11.22 20.30
CA SER A 173 1.68 -12.18 19.28
C SER A 173 2.74 -12.31 18.19
N GLY A 174 2.93 -13.53 17.67
CA GLY A 174 3.92 -13.83 16.63
C GLY A 174 5.35 -13.97 17.20
N ASP A 175 6.31 -14.05 16.26
CA ASP A 175 7.72 -14.30 16.56
C ASP A 175 8.52 -13.00 16.47
N LEU A 176 9.04 -12.55 17.63
CA LEU A 176 9.93 -11.37 17.65
C LEU A 176 11.28 -11.70 17.00
N GLY A 177 11.71 -10.83 16.07
CA GLY A 177 12.98 -10.96 15.37
C GLY A 177 12.95 -11.88 14.14
N ALA A 178 11.87 -12.58 13.84
CA ALA A 178 11.78 -13.50 12.69
C ALA A 178 12.04 -12.78 11.36
N SER A 179 11.51 -11.57 11.17
CA SER A 179 11.75 -10.76 9.96
C SER A 179 13.23 -10.40 9.79
N TYR A 180 13.92 -10.03 10.89
CA TYR A 180 15.35 -9.71 10.86
C TYR A 180 16.18 -10.95 10.51
N MET A 181 15.88 -12.09 11.14
CA MET A 181 16.58 -13.35 10.84
C MET A 181 16.33 -13.81 9.41
N GLY A 182 15.12 -13.61 8.89
CA GLY A 182 14.80 -13.88 7.49
C GLY A 182 15.61 -13.02 6.52
N LEU A 183 15.78 -11.74 6.81
CA LEU A 183 16.63 -10.84 6.03
C LEU A 183 18.09 -11.31 6.00
N GLN A 184 18.66 -11.70 7.16
CA GLN A 184 20.03 -12.21 7.24
C GLN A 184 20.28 -13.49 6.43
N VAL A 185 19.24 -14.25 6.11
CA VAL A 185 19.33 -15.44 5.23
C VAL A 185 19.31 -15.03 3.76
N LEU A 186 18.68 -13.90 3.42
CA LEU A 186 18.53 -13.40 2.03
C LEU A 186 19.72 -12.54 1.58
N GLU A 187 20.44 -11.89 2.50
CA GLU A 187 21.68 -11.13 2.28
C GLU A 187 22.92 -12.05 2.18
#